data_4151b6fdcb23a994cf46c98ca1d663d6
#
_entry.id   4151b6fdcb23a994cf46c98ca1d663d6
#
_cell.length_a   1.000
_cell.length_b   1.000
_cell.length_c   1.000
_cell.angle_alpha   90.00
_cell.angle_beta   90.00
_cell.angle_gamma   90.00
#
_symmetry.space_group_name_H-M   'P 1'
#
loop_
_entity.id
_entity.type
_entity.pdbx_description
1 polymer ?
#
loop_
_entity_poly.entity_id
_entity_poly.type
_entity_poly.pdbx_seq_one_letter_code
_entity_poly.pdbx_strand_id
1 'polypeptide(L)'
;MAYKCHAFYVIINKKFAKKKEGFDVGKESRQRNKGIILIVCAGFFFSLMTFFVKLSGDLPTMQKAFFRNAVAVVVAGIMLIKSKESFAIKKGCRFSMLMRCACGTAGLICNFYAIDHIHIADANMLNKLSPFFAIIFSGFILHEKANKIEWSAVILAFIGALFIMKPSFNIFFLYAVIGVLGGLGAGVAYTFVRDMGKKGQSGTVIVIYFALFSCITIFPFLIVQYKPMSLIQFSCLMLAGVAATGGQFCITAAYTKAPAREISVFDYTQVIFAALLGILFLSEVPDGFSVLGYFIIIGTAIAKWEYNRRIDVKKEQVV
;
A
#
# COMPACT_ATOMS: atom_id res chain seq x y z
N MET A 1 -24.72 36.62 -43.39
CA MET A 1 -25.41 35.81 -42.35
C MET A 1 -24.58 34.58 -41.86
N ALA A 2 -23.84 33.90 -42.72
CA ALA A 2 -23.04 32.70 -42.39
C ALA A 2 -21.91 32.94 -41.34
N TYR A 3 -21.26 34.11 -41.37
CA TYR A 3 -20.17 34.44 -40.41
C TYR A 3 -20.62 34.57 -38.94
N LYS A 4 -21.83 35.03 -38.69
CA LYS A 4 -22.40 35.15 -37.34
C LYS A 4 -22.81 33.78 -36.74
N CYS A 5 -23.26 32.86 -37.62
CA CYS A 5 -23.58 31.49 -37.21
C CYS A 5 -22.33 30.69 -36.83
N HIS A 6 -21.21 30.87 -37.53
CA HIS A 6 -19.96 30.18 -37.24
C HIS A 6 -19.34 30.67 -35.92
N ALA A 7 -19.34 31.99 -35.68
CA ALA A 7 -18.84 32.56 -34.43
C ALA A 7 -19.67 32.09 -33.20
N PHE A 8 -20.99 32.01 -33.36
CA PHE A 8 -21.90 31.51 -32.31
C PHE A 8 -21.70 30.03 -32.01
N TYR A 9 -21.47 29.22 -33.06
CA TYR A 9 -21.16 27.77 -32.92
C TYR A 9 -19.81 27.52 -32.21
N VAL A 10 -18.79 28.34 -32.52
CA VAL A 10 -17.47 28.26 -31.85
C VAL A 10 -17.55 28.68 -30.38
N ILE A 11 -18.34 29.72 -30.05
CA ILE A 11 -18.54 30.18 -28.67
C ILE A 11 -19.32 29.16 -27.84
N ILE A 12 -20.33 28.53 -28.43
CA ILE A 12 -21.11 27.46 -27.73
C ILE A 12 -20.23 26.25 -27.52
N ASN A 13 -19.45 25.79 -28.50
CA ASN A 13 -18.54 24.66 -28.32
C ASN A 13 -17.44 24.94 -27.29
N LYS A 14 -16.85 26.15 -27.26
CA LYS A 14 -15.92 26.54 -26.19
C LYS A 14 -16.56 26.56 -24.81
N LYS A 15 -17.82 27.00 -24.67
CA LYS A 15 -18.56 27.00 -23.42
C LYS A 15 -18.92 25.59 -22.96
N PHE A 16 -19.29 24.70 -23.88
CA PHE A 16 -19.53 23.28 -23.60
C PHE A 16 -18.24 22.53 -23.27
N ALA A 17 -17.14 22.78 -23.95
CA ALA A 17 -15.81 22.23 -23.63
C ALA A 17 -15.37 22.65 -22.22
N LYS A 18 -15.45 23.95 -21.89
CA LYS A 18 -15.08 24.47 -20.58
C LYS A 18 -15.97 23.94 -19.43
N LYS A 19 -17.27 23.69 -19.71
CA LYS A 19 -18.19 23.08 -18.75
C LYS A 19 -17.90 21.57 -18.56
N LYS A 20 -17.46 20.87 -19.60
CA LYS A 20 -17.05 19.47 -19.57
C LYS A 20 -15.72 19.30 -18.83
N GLU A 21 -14.75 20.19 -19.07
CA GLU A 21 -13.47 20.24 -18.34
C GLU A 21 -13.67 20.54 -16.84
N GLY A 22 -14.51 21.53 -16.48
CA GLY A 22 -14.81 21.82 -15.08
C GLY A 22 -15.55 20.70 -14.36
N PHE A 23 -16.35 19.91 -15.10
CA PHE A 23 -17.02 18.72 -14.54
C PHE A 23 -16.03 17.57 -14.33
N ASP A 24 -15.07 17.37 -15.24
CA ASP A 24 -14.04 16.34 -15.13
C ASP A 24 -13.02 16.65 -14.02
N VAL A 25 -12.59 17.91 -13.87
CA VAL A 25 -11.72 18.37 -12.77
C VAL A 25 -12.38 18.16 -11.40
N GLY A 26 -13.67 18.47 -11.26
CA GLY A 26 -14.42 18.21 -10.04
C GLY A 26 -14.55 16.70 -9.70
N LYS A 27 -14.65 15.87 -10.74
CA LYS A 27 -14.73 14.40 -10.60
C LYS A 27 -13.37 13.80 -10.19
N GLU A 28 -12.27 14.28 -10.78
CA GLU A 28 -10.91 13.86 -10.44
C GLU A 28 -10.52 14.27 -9.02
N SER A 29 -10.81 15.52 -8.62
CA SER A 29 -10.59 15.99 -7.26
C SER A 29 -11.38 15.17 -6.24
N ARG A 30 -12.62 14.80 -6.52
CA ARG A 30 -13.44 13.93 -5.67
C ARG A 30 -12.90 12.51 -5.58
N GLN A 31 -12.36 11.97 -6.66
CA GLN A 31 -11.71 10.66 -6.68
C GLN A 31 -10.43 10.66 -5.84
N ARG A 32 -9.59 11.70 -5.99
CA ARG A 32 -8.38 11.91 -5.19
C ARG A 32 -8.68 11.97 -3.70
N ASN A 33 -9.65 12.81 -3.28
CA ASN A 33 -10.01 12.92 -1.87
C ASN A 33 -10.52 11.60 -1.29
N LYS A 34 -11.30 10.83 -2.05
CA LYS A 34 -11.70 9.47 -1.66
C LYS A 34 -10.50 8.54 -1.53
N GLY A 35 -9.52 8.64 -2.44
CA GLY A 35 -8.27 7.88 -2.38
C GLY A 35 -7.48 8.19 -1.12
N ILE A 36 -7.38 9.46 -0.73
CA ILE A 36 -6.70 9.91 0.50
C ILE A 36 -7.38 9.34 1.74
N ILE A 37 -8.70 9.45 1.85
CA ILE A 37 -9.43 8.89 3.00
C ILE A 37 -9.21 7.38 3.10
N LEU A 38 -9.31 6.67 1.97
CA LEU A 38 -9.10 5.23 1.92
C LEU A 38 -7.69 4.83 2.34
N ILE A 39 -6.65 5.59 1.96
CA ILE A 39 -5.27 5.26 2.35
C ILE A 39 -5.03 5.51 3.84
N VAL A 40 -5.60 6.58 4.43
CA VAL A 40 -5.53 6.83 5.88
C VAL A 40 -6.26 5.73 6.66
N CYS A 41 -7.46 5.33 6.21
CA CYS A 41 -8.17 4.18 6.79
C CYS A 41 -7.35 2.89 6.67
N ALA A 42 -6.71 2.66 5.53
CA ALA A 42 -5.82 1.52 5.36
C ALA A 42 -4.66 1.56 6.37
N GLY A 43 -4.05 2.73 6.57
CA GLY A 43 -2.99 2.96 7.55
C GLY A 43 -3.43 2.59 8.97
N PHE A 44 -4.60 3.02 9.39
CA PHE A 44 -5.17 2.66 10.69
C PHE A 44 -5.39 1.14 10.83
N PHE A 45 -6.05 0.52 9.87
CA PHE A 45 -6.30 -0.91 9.88
C PHE A 45 -5.01 -1.75 9.85
N PHE A 46 -4.01 -1.36 9.06
CA PHE A 46 -2.74 -2.07 9.04
C PHE A 46 -1.93 -1.87 10.33
N SER A 47 -2.06 -0.74 11.00
CA SER A 47 -1.46 -0.54 12.33
C SER A 47 -2.09 -1.44 13.37
N LEU A 48 -3.43 -1.57 13.37
CA LEU A 48 -4.11 -2.55 14.22
C LEU A 48 -3.70 -3.98 13.89
N MET A 49 -3.56 -4.31 12.61
CA MET A 49 -3.07 -5.63 12.19
C MET A 49 -1.68 -5.91 12.77
N THR A 50 -0.72 -5.00 12.58
CA THR A 50 0.65 -5.21 13.08
C THR A 50 0.70 -5.27 14.61
N PHE A 51 -0.11 -4.48 15.29
CA PHE A 51 -0.27 -4.53 16.74
C PHE A 51 -0.77 -5.91 17.21
N PHE A 52 -1.85 -6.43 16.64
CA PHE A 52 -2.36 -7.75 17.01
C PHE A 52 -1.41 -8.90 16.63
N VAL A 53 -0.69 -8.77 15.51
CA VAL A 53 0.36 -9.72 15.13
C VAL A 53 1.48 -9.74 16.18
N LYS A 54 1.92 -8.58 16.67
CA LYS A 54 2.93 -8.48 17.73
C LYS A 54 2.41 -9.04 19.04
N LEU A 55 1.17 -8.71 19.40
CA LEU A 55 0.52 -9.16 20.65
C LEU A 55 0.26 -10.68 20.68
N SER A 56 0.20 -11.35 19.51
CA SER A 56 0.09 -12.82 19.45
C SER A 56 1.35 -13.56 19.93
N GLY A 57 2.46 -12.84 20.25
CA GLY A 57 3.67 -13.39 20.88
C GLY A 57 4.45 -14.35 19.98
N ASP A 58 5.06 -15.36 20.58
CA ASP A 58 6.04 -16.27 19.96
C ASP A 58 5.40 -17.36 19.09
N LEU A 59 4.49 -17.00 18.21
CA LEU A 59 3.97 -17.89 17.18
C LEU A 59 4.83 -17.79 15.92
N PRO A 60 4.99 -18.89 15.16
CA PRO A 60 5.70 -18.85 13.89
C PRO A 60 5.12 -17.82 12.93
N THR A 61 5.99 -17.06 12.26
CA THR A 61 5.59 -16.01 11.30
C THR A 61 4.66 -16.56 10.21
N MET A 62 4.91 -17.78 9.73
CA MET A 62 4.06 -18.43 8.74
C MET A 62 2.65 -18.71 9.28
N GLN A 63 2.54 -19.10 10.55
CA GLN A 63 1.25 -19.32 11.22
C GLN A 63 0.46 -18.00 11.34
N LYS A 64 1.09 -16.93 11.78
CA LYS A 64 0.49 -15.60 11.83
C LYS A 64 -0.01 -15.13 10.46
N ALA A 65 0.83 -15.28 9.43
CA ALA A 65 0.49 -14.90 8.06
C ALA A 65 -0.67 -15.75 7.48
N PHE A 66 -0.71 -17.05 7.79
CA PHE A 66 -1.79 -17.93 7.36
C PHE A 66 -3.14 -17.52 7.94
N PHE A 67 -3.25 -17.39 9.27
CA PHE A 67 -4.52 -17.05 9.93
C PHE A 67 -5.02 -15.68 9.49
N ARG A 68 -4.13 -14.69 9.37
CA ARG A 68 -4.46 -13.37 8.83
C ARG A 68 -5.08 -13.47 7.43
N ASN A 69 -4.50 -14.26 6.52
CA ASN A 69 -5.00 -14.41 5.17
C ASN A 69 -6.24 -15.32 5.09
N ALA A 70 -6.37 -16.32 5.95
CA ALA A 70 -7.57 -17.16 6.04
C ALA A 70 -8.82 -16.33 6.35
N VAL A 71 -8.73 -15.39 7.31
CA VAL A 71 -9.82 -14.44 7.57
C VAL A 71 -10.11 -13.57 6.34
N ALA A 72 -9.07 -13.11 5.63
CA ALA A 72 -9.24 -12.33 4.42
C ALA A 72 -9.94 -13.11 3.30
N VAL A 73 -9.66 -14.42 3.15
CA VAL A 73 -10.37 -15.30 2.19
C VAL A 73 -11.86 -15.37 2.53
N VAL A 74 -12.20 -15.59 3.80
CA VAL A 74 -13.60 -15.69 4.23
C VAL A 74 -14.35 -14.39 3.96
N VAL A 75 -13.79 -13.26 4.43
CA VAL A 75 -14.44 -11.95 4.27
C VAL A 75 -14.54 -11.53 2.80
N ALA A 76 -13.45 -11.67 2.03
CA ALA A 76 -13.46 -11.35 0.61
C ALA A 76 -14.39 -12.28 -0.19
N GLY A 77 -14.47 -13.56 0.19
CA GLY A 77 -15.40 -14.53 -0.39
C GLY A 77 -16.86 -14.13 -0.17
N ILE A 78 -17.23 -13.77 1.07
CA ILE A 78 -18.57 -13.26 1.39
C ILE A 78 -18.89 -11.99 0.57
N MET A 79 -17.94 -11.06 0.47
CA MET A 79 -18.13 -9.83 -0.30
C MET A 79 -18.31 -10.13 -1.79
N LEU A 80 -17.55 -11.06 -2.35
CA LEU A 80 -17.65 -11.46 -3.75
C LEU A 80 -19.03 -12.07 -4.06
N ILE A 81 -19.51 -12.97 -3.19
CA ILE A 81 -20.85 -13.58 -3.33
C ILE A 81 -21.95 -12.51 -3.26
N LYS A 82 -21.85 -11.56 -2.31
CA LYS A 82 -22.83 -10.48 -2.14
C LYS A 82 -22.85 -9.50 -3.32
N SER A 83 -21.68 -9.18 -3.87
CA SER A 83 -21.55 -8.23 -4.99
C SER A 83 -21.98 -8.84 -6.34
N LYS A 84 -22.17 -10.16 -6.41
CA LYS A 84 -22.42 -10.89 -7.65
C LYS A 84 -21.37 -10.65 -8.74
N GLU A 85 -20.16 -10.24 -8.36
CA GLU A 85 -19.06 -10.05 -9.28
C GLU A 85 -18.50 -11.39 -9.74
N SER A 86 -18.04 -11.45 -11.00
CA SER A 86 -17.40 -12.66 -11.53
C SER A 86 -16.03 -12.88 -10.86
N PHE A 87 -15.76 -14.11 -10.44
CA PHE A 87 -14.45 -14.54 -9.95
C PHE A 87 -13.38 -14.53 -11.04
N ALA A 88 -13.75 -14.32 -12.30
CA ALA A 88 -12.85 -14.41 -13.44
C ALA A 88 -11.81 -13.30 -13.47
N ILE A 89 -10.56 -13.68 -13.78
CA ILE A 89 -9.50 -12.74 -14.10
C ILE A 89 -9.67 -12.27 -15.54
N LYS A 90 -9.77 -10.96 -15.75
CA LYS A 90 -9.87 -10.36 -17.09
C LYS A 90 -8.69 -10.75 -17.98
N LYS A 91 -8.94 -10.87 -19.28
CA LYS A 91 -7.88 -11.12 -20.27
C LYS A 91 -6.79 -10.04 -20.16
N GLY A 92 -5.51 -10.46 -20.14
CA GLY A 92 -4.36 -9.56 -19.97
C GLY A 92 -4.02 -9.19 -18.51
N CYS A 93 -4.80 -9.65 -17.51
CA CYS A 93 -4.49 -9.43 -16.08
C CYS A 93 -3.85 -10.66 -15.40
N ARG A 94 -3.75 -11.82 -16.07
CA ARG A 94 -3.27 -13.06 -15.44
C ARG A 94 -1.85 -12.97 -14.89
N PHE A 95 -0.92 -12.44 -15.69
CA PHE A 95 0.48 -12.26 -15.27
C PHE A 95 0.57 -11.25 -14.11
N SER A 96 -0.12 -10.10 -14.24
CA SER A 96 -0.15 -9.08 -13.18
C SER A 96 -0.77 -9.61 -11.89
N MET A 97 -1.79 -10.48 -11.97
CA MET A 97 -2.38 -11.15 -10.81
C MET A 97 -1.39 -12.10 -10.14
N LEU A 98 -0.70 -12.93 -10.92
CA LEU A 98 0.33 -13.84 -10.40
C LEU A 98 1.45 -13.08 -9.68
N MET A 99 2.00 -12.05 -10.32
CA MET A 99 3.07 -11.23 -9.74
C MET A 99 2.59 -10.48 -8.49
N ARG A 100 1.34 -9.94 -8.51
CA ARG A 100 0.71 -9.35 -7.32
C ARG A 100 0.66 -10.33 -6.17
N CYS A 101 0.25 -11.57 -6.43
CA CYS A 101 0.13 -12.61 -5.41
C CYS A 101 1.50 -13.04 -4.90
N ALA A 102 2.45 -13.35 -5.78
CA ALA A 102 3.78 -13.83 -5.41
C ALA A 102 4.58 -12.76 -4.65
N CYS A 103 4.76 -11.57 -5.23
CA CYS A 103 5.52 -10.50 -4.60
C CYS A 103 4.83 -9.99 -3.33
N GLY A 104 3.48 -9.92 -3.33
CA GLY A 104 2.72 -9.52 -2.16
C GLY A 104 2.83 -10.52 -1.01
N THR A 105 2.83 -11.82 -1.28
CA THR A 105 3.00 -12.87 -0.26
C THR A 105 4.42 -12.87 0.30
N ALA A 106 5.44 -12.81 -0.56
CA ALA A 106 6.83 -12.69 -0.13
C ALA A 106 7.04 -11.43 0.73
N GLY A 107 6.53 -10.27 0.28
CA GLY A 107 6.59 -9.03 1.02
C GLY A 107 5.89 -9.10 2.37
N LEU A 108 4.74 -9.76 2.46
CA LEU A 108 4.01 -9.97 3.71
C LEU A 108 4.81 -10.82 4.70
N ILE A 109 5.40 -11.92 4.26
CA ILE A 109 6.21 -12.81 5.10
C ILE A 109 7.42 -12.04 5.65
N CYS A 110 8.15 -11.32 4.78
CA CYS A 110 9.29 -10.51 5.20
C CYS A 110 8.88 -9.42 6.20
N ASN A 111 7.76 -8.75 5.97
CA ASN A 111 7.28 -7.72 6.89
C ASN A 111 6.89 -8.30 8.26
N PHE A 112 6.19 -9.42 8.30
CA PHE A 112 5.81 -10.06 9.57
C PHE A 112 7.03 -10.58 10.32
N TYR A 113 8.00 -11.14 9.61
CA TYR A 113 9.26 -11.55 10.20
C TYR A 113 10.01 -10.36 10.83
N ALA A 114 10.05 -9.21 10.16
CA ALA A 114 10.62 -8.00 10.71
C ALA A 114 9.84 -7.50 11.96
N ILE A 115 8.50 -7.49 11.93
CA ILE A 115 7.65 -7.11 13.07
C ILE A 115 7.94 -7.95 14.32
N ASP A 116 8.25 -9.23 14.14
CA ASP A 116 8.55 -10.12 15.27
C ASP A 116 9.91 -9.81 15.93
N HIS A 117 10.85 -9.18 15.20
CA HIS A 117 12.25 -9.05 15.64
C HIS A 117 12.71 -7.61 15.90
N ILE A 118 12.02 -6.60 15.36
CA ILE A 118 12.31 -5.18 15.60
C ILE A 118 11.05 -4.44 16.07
N HIS A 119 11.18 -3.17 16.46
CA HIS A 119 10.03 -2.35 16.87
C HIS A 119 8.99 -2.26 15.74
N ILE A 120 7.71 -2.27 16.08
CA ILE A 120 6.63 -2.25 15.06
C ILE A 120 6.67 -0.97 14.21
N ALA A 121 7.08 0.15 14.82
CA ALA A 121 7.21 1.41 14.10
C ALA A 121 8.35 1.35 13.05
N ASP A 122 9.51 0.79 13.41
CA ASP A 122 10.65 0.60 12.49
C ASP A 122 10.28 -0.35 11.35
N ALA A 123 9.69 -1.52 11.66
CA ALA A 123 9.26 -2.49 10.65
C ALA A 123 8.24 -1.88 9.68
N ASN A 124 7.26 -1.13 10.20
CA ASN A 124 6.28 -0.45 9.36
C ASN A 124 6.91 0.66 8.52
N MET A 125 7.87 1.44 9.07
CA MET A 125 8.55 2.48 8.31
C MET A 125 9.38 1.89 7.17
N LEU A 126 10.12 0.81 7.39
CA LEU A 126 10.89 0.13 6.34
C LEU A 126 9.96 -0.46 5.26
N ASN A 127 8.82 -1.00 5.64
CA ASN A 127 7.80 -1.43 4.69
C ASN A 127 7.22 -0.25 3.89
N LYS A 128 7.16 0.96 4.46
CA LYS A 128 6.74 2.20 3.77
C LYS A 128 7.77 2.76 2.78
N LEU A 129 8.84 2.07 2.51
CA LEU A 129 9.62 2.28 1.28
C LEU A 129 8.89 1.77 0.03
N SER A 130 7.81 1.02 0.19
CA SER A 130 7.01 0.48 -0.92
C SER A 130 6.56 1.50 -1.97
N PRO A 131 6.15 2.76 -1.66
CA PRO A 131 5.85 3.76 -2.68
C PRO A 131 7.06 4.15 -3.54
N PHE A 132 8.26 4.14 -2.96
CA PHE A 132 9.49 4.45 -3.69
C PHE A 132 9.88 3.29 -4.61
N PHE A 133 9.77 2.06 -4.13
CA PHE A 133 9.90 0.88 -4.97
C PHE A 133 8.86 0.86 -6.10
N ALA A 134 7.61 1.26 -5.81
CA ALA A 134 6.58 1.36 -6.84
C ALA A 134 6.94 2.38 -7.93
N ILE A 135 7.65 3.48 -7.62
CA ILE A 135 8.15 4.43 -8.62
C ILE A 135 9.18 3.75 -9.53
N ILE A 136 10.14 3.04 -8.93
CA ILE A 136 11.20 2.33 -9.67
C ILE A 136 10.55 1.31 -10.63
N PHE A 137 9.67 0.46 -10.10
CA PHE A 137 9.05 -0.61 -10.88
C PHE A 137 7.97 -0.14 -11.84
N SER A 138 7.30 1.01 -11.59
CA SER A 138 6.38 1.58 -12.56
C SER A 138 7.09 2.04 -13.83
N GLY A 139 8.36 2.47 -13.72
CA GLY A 139 9.20 2.75 -14.89
C GLY A 139 9.39 1.54 -15.79
N PHE A 140 9.60 0.36 -15.21
CA PHE A 140 9.81 -0.88 -15.96
C PHE A 140 8.50 -1.54 -16.43
N ILE A 141 7.46 -1.55 -15.57
CA ILE A 141 6.22 -2.31 -15.81
C ILE A 141 5.17 -1.48 -16.54
N LEU A 142 5.02 -0.20 -16.17
CA LEU A 142 4.01 0.71 -16.72
C LEU A 142 4.60 1.70 -17.74
N HIS A 143 5.92 1.64 -17.94
CA HIS A 143 6.68 2.57 -18.79
C HIS A 143 6.49 4.06 -18.40
N GLU A 144 6.18 4.30 -17.12
CA GLU A 144 6.04 5.65 -16.55
C GLU A 144 7.44 6.15 -16.17
N LYS A 145 7.98 7.13 -16.90
CA LYS A 145 9.32 7.68 -16.63
C LYS A 145 9.31 8.52 -15.34
N ALA A 146 10.13 8.13 -14.37
CA ALA A 146 10.37 8.94 -13.19
C ALA A 146 11.23 10.16 -13.53
N ASN A 147 10.86 11.32 -13.00
CA ASN A 147 11.63 12.56 -13.16
C ASN A 147 12.82 12.62 -12.17
N LYS A 148 13.70 13.62 -12.36
CA LYS A 148 14.88 13.78 -11.49
C LYS A 148 14.55 13.95 -10.00
N ILE A 149 13.40 14.57 -9.70
CA ILE A 149 12.94 14.79 -8.33
C ILE A 149 12.41 13.50 -7.71
N GLU A 150 11.74 12.67 -8.50
CA GLU A 150 11.33 11.34 -8.05
C GLU A 150 12.53 10.45 -7.72
N TRP A 151 13.59 10.51 -8.53
CA TRP A 151 14.84 9.81 -8.25
C TRP A 151 15.55 10.35 -7.01
N SER A 152 15.63 11.69 -6.81
CA SER A 152 16.20 12.25 -5.60
C SER A 152 15.40 11.86 -4.35
N ALA A 153 14.07 11.80 -4.47
CA ALA A 153 13.22 11.32 -3.37
C ALA A 153 13.46 9.84 -3.04
N VAL A 154 13.69 8.99 -4.03
CA VAL A 154 14.08 7.59 -3.82
C VAL A 154 15.39 7.53 -3.03
N ILE A 155 16.44 8.25 -3.46
CA ILE A 155 17.76 8.25 -2.80
C ILE A 155 17.64 8.74 -1.34
N LEU A 156 16.94 9.85 -1.11
CA LEU A 156 16.76 10.39 0.25
C LEU A 156 15.96 9.44 1.15
N ALA A 157 14.95 8.77 0.62
CA ALA A 157 14.19 7.78 1.39
C ALA A 157 15.06 6.58 1.81
N PHE A 158 15.95 6.11 0.93
CA PHE A 158 16.91 5.06 1.28
C PHE A 158 17.95 5.52 2.29
N ILE A 159 18.42 6.78 2.23
CA ILE A 159 19.26 7.36 3.28
C ILE A 159 18.52 7.36 4.63
N GLY A 160 17.25 7.79 4.66
CA GLY A 160 16.42 7.73 5.86
C GLY A 160 16.28 6.29 6.40
N ALA A 161 16.14 5.31 5.52
CA ALA A 161 16.09 3.90 5.91
C ALA A 161 17.39 3.42 6.57
N LEU A 162 18.56 3.91 6.14
CA LEU A 162 19.85 3.58 6.76
C LEU A 162 19.93 4.04 8.23
N PHE A 163 19.33 5.18 8.59
CA PHE A 163 19.24 5.62 9.98
C PHE A 163 18.39 4.66 10.84
N ILE A 164 17.31 4.10 10.28
CA ILE A 164 16.47 3.13 10.98
C ILE A 164 17.19 1.77 11.08
N MET A 165 17.82 1.34 9.99
CA MET A 165 18.52 0.05 9.91
C MET A 165 19.77 0.01 10.78
N LYS A 166 20.41 1.17 11.04
CA LYS A 166 21.65 1.28 11.83
C LYS A 166 22.68 0.25 11.37
N PRO A 167 23.27 0.40 10.16
CA PRO A 167 24.14 -0.61 9.59
C PRO A 167 25.24 -1.01 10.58
N SER A 168 25.17 -2.21 11.07
CA SER A 168 26.10 -2.83 11.98
C SER A 168 26.17 -4.31 11.61
N PHE A 169 27.30 -4.97 11.84
CA PHE A 169 27.44 -6.40 11.58
C PHE A 169 26.72 -7.25 12.63
N ASN A 170 25.53 -6.83 13.08
CA ASN A 170 24.72 -7.54 14.05
C ASN A 170 23.41 -8.06 13.42
N ILE A 171 22.75 -8.93 14.16
CA ILE A 171 21.51 -9.60 13.70
C ILE A 171 20.37 -8.61 13.46
N PHE A 172 20.30 -7.48 14.19
CA PHE A 172 19.26 -6.46 14.01
C PHE A 172 19.30 -5.82 12.62
N PHE A 173 20.50 -5.63 12.06
CA PHE A 173 20.66 -5.16 10.68
C PHE A 173 20.01 -6.13 9.68
N LEU A 174 20.18 -7.44 9.87
CA LEU A 174 19.57 -8.46 9.00
C LEU A 174 18.03 -8.38 9.05
N TYR A 175 17.46 -8.23 10.23
CA TYR A 175 16.00 -8.10 10.38
C TYR A 175 15.47 -6.82 9.71
N ALA A 176 16.21 -5.73 9.79
CA ALA A 176 15.86 -4.49 9.11
C ALA A 176 15.95 -4.63 7.58
N VAL A 177 16.98 -5.32 7.04
CA VAL A 177 17.06 -5.64 5.60
C VAL A 177 15.86 -6.46 5.15
N ILE A 178 15.44 -7.45 5.94
CA ILE A 178 14.22 -8.23 5.65
C ILE A 178 13.00 -7.32 5.63
N GLY A 179 12.91 -6.33 6.52
CA GLY A 179 11.86 -5.31 6.51
C GLY A 179 11.83 -4.49 5.20
N VAL A 180 13.00 -4.10 4.70
CA VAL A 180 13.13 -3.41 3.38
C VAL A 180 12.67 -4.32 2.24
N LEU A 181 13.04 -5.61 2.25
CA LEU A 181 12.54 -6.59 1.27
C LEU A 181 11.03 -6.74 1.34
N GLY A 182 10.44 -6.62 2.54
CA GLY A 182 9.00 -6.51 2.72
C GLY A 182 8.40 -5.34 1.95
N GLY A 183 9.01 -4.15 2.07
CA GLY A 183 8.64 -2.94 1.33
C GLY A 183 8.80 -3.09 -0.19
N LEU A 184 9.88 -3.72 -0.63
CA LEU A 184 10.11 -4.03 -2.05
C LEU A 184 9.00 -4.91 -2.61
N GLY A 185 8.69 -6.03 -1.94
CA GLY A 185 7.62 -6.93 -2.35
C GLY A 185 6.25 -6.24 -2.42
N ALA A 186 5.94 -5.38 -1.44
CA ALA A 186 4.73 -4.57 -1.45
C ALA A 186 4.71 -3.56 -2.60
N GLY A 187 5.81 -2.86 -2.88
CA GLY A 187 5.91 -1.86 -3.95
C GLY A 187 5.69 -2.47 -5.33
N VAL A 188 6.34 -3.61 -5.61
CA VAL A 188 6.11 -4.38 -6.85
C VAL A 188 4.66 -4.81 -6.94
N ALA A 189 4.11 -5.38 -5.86
CA ALA A 189 2.73 -5.85 -5.82
C ALA A 189 1.71 -4.73 -6.09
N TYR A 190 1.89 -3.53 -5.51
CA TYR A 190 1.01 -2.38 -5.76
C TYR A 190 1.12 -1.83 -7.17
N THR A 191 2.30 -1.91 -7.81
CA THR A 191 2.46 -1.57 -9.22
C THR A 191 1.58 -2.45 -10.11
N PHE A 192 1.54 -3.76 -9.84
CA PHE A 192 0.65 -4.68 -10.55
C PHE A 192 -0.83 -4.49 -10.20
N VAL A 193 -1.18 -4.08 -8.96
CA VAL A 193 -2.56 -3.68 -8.61
C VAL A 193 -3.01 -2.52 -9.47
N ARG A 194 -2.13 -1.52 -9.67
CA ARG A 194 -2.44 -0.37 -10.53
C ARG A 194 -2.60 -0.76 -12.00
N ASP A 195 -1.73 -1.63 -12.52
CA ASP A 195 -1.87 -2.17 -13.88
C ASP A 195 -3.24 -2.84 -14.08
N MET A 196 -3.61 -3.72 -13.14
CA MET A 196 -4.92 -4.38 -13.17
C MET A 196 -6.08 -3.39 -13.01
N GLY A 197 -5.92 -2.35 -12.18
CA GLY A 197 -6.90 -1.28 -12.03
C GLY A 197 -7.15 -0.51 -13.34
N LYS A 198 -6.07 -0.18 -14.09
CA LYS A 198 -6.16 0.44 -15.43
C LYS A 198 -6.91 -0.47 -16.43
N LYS A 199 -6.78 -1.77 -16.30
CA LYS A 199 -7.48 -2.78 -17.13
C LYS A 199 -8.90 -3.08 -16.61
N GLY A 200 -9.35 -2.40 -15.55
CA GLY A 200 -10.69 -2.50 -14.98
C GLY A 200 -10.97 -3.80 -14.22
N GLN A 201 -9.94 -4.49 -13.69
CA GLN A 201 -10.11 -5.64 -12.82
C GLN A 201 -10.75 -5.22 -11.49
N SER A 202 -11.69 -6.01 -10.99
CA SER A 202 -12.32 -5.75 -9.69
C SER A 202 -11.32 -5.85 -8.53
N GLY A 203 -11.37 -4.90 -7.60
CA GLY A 203 -10.56 -4.90 -6.39
C GLY A 203 -10.85 -6.10 -5.48
N THR A 204 -12.11 -6.51 -5.37
CA THR A 204 -12.52 -7.69 -4.58
C THR A 204 -11.84 -8.96 -5.10
N VAL A 205 -11.80 -9.13 -6.43
CA VAL A 205 -11.12 -10.26 -7.07
C VAL A 205 -9.62 -10.23 -6.82
N ILE A 206 -8.98 -9.04 -6.86
CA ILE A 206 -7.55 -8.90 -6.56
C ILE A 206 -7.25 -9.33 -5.12
N VAL A 207 -8.09 -8.93 -4.15
CA VAL A 207 -7.90 -9.26 -2.73
C VAL A 207 -8.08 -10.74 -2.47
N ILE A 208 -9.14 -11.39 -3.02
CA ILE A 208 -9.39 -12.81 -2.76
C ILE A 208 -8.31 -13.70 -3.39
N TYR A 209 -7.87 -13.41 -4.62
CA TYR A 209 -6.78 -14.16 -5.25
C TYR A 209 -5.47 -14.05 -4.45
N PHE A 210 -5.14 -12.85 -3.97
CA PHE A 210 -3.98 -12.65 -3.11
C PHE A 210 -4.08 -13.45 -1.80
N ALA A 211 -5.23 -13.41 -1.13
CA ALA A 211 -5.42 -14.12 0.13
C ALA A 211 -5.40 -15.64 -0.07
N LEU A 212 -6.06 -16.16 -1.10
CA LEU A 212 -6.05 -17.59 -1.46
C LEU A 212 -4.63 -18.07 -1.81
N PHE A 213 -3.93 -17.35 -2.69
CA PHE A 213 -2.56 -17.68 -3.08
C PHE A 213 -1.65 -17.72 -1.86
N SER A 214 -1.74 -16.71 -0.99
CA SER A 214 -0.95 -16.65 0.24
C SER A 214 -1.24 -17.83 1.16
N CYS A 215 -2.52 -18.18 1.37
CA CYS A 215 -2.90 -19.35 2.17
C CYS A 215 -2.34 -20.65 1.59
N ILE A 216 -2.51 -20.87 0.29
CA ILE A 216 -2.02 -22.09 -0.38
C ILE A 216 -0.49 -22.19 -0.27
N THR A 217 0.23 -21.09 -0.51
CA THR A 217 1.70 -21.06 -0.47
C THR A 217 2.24 -21.26 0.95
N ILE A 218 1.57 -20.70 1.96
CA ILE A 218 2.01 -20.76 3.36
C ILE A 218 1.60 -22.08 4.04
N PHE A 219 0.54 -22.73 3.58
CA PHE A 219 -0.04 -23.91 4.22
C PHE A 219 0.97 -25.06 4.47
N PRO A 220 1.86 -25.45 3.54
CA PRO A 220 2.87 -26.48 3.81
C PRO A 220 3.81 -26.11 4.99
N PHE A 221 4.21 -24.85 5.06
CA PHE A 221 5.06 -24.34 6.15
C PHE A 221 4.32 -24.31 7.48
N LEU A 222 3.01 -24.00 7.45
CA LEU A 222 2.16 -24.08 8.65
C LEU A 222 2.13 -25.48 9.24
N ILE A 223 1.98 -26.53 8.42
CA ILE A 223 1.93 -27.92 8.90
C ILE A 223 3.22 -28.27 9.62
N VAL A 224 4.38 -27.89 9.06
CA VAL A 224 5.70 -28.22 9.61
C VAL A 224 6.02 -27.43 10.87
N GLN A 225 5.59 -26.17 10.96
CA GLN A 225 5.96 -25.24 12.04
C GLN A 225 4.80 -24.93 13.00
N TYR A 226 3.70 -25.67 12.92
CA TYR A 226 2.53 -25.37 13.74
C TYR A 226 2.85 -25.46 15.24
N LYS A 227 2.49 -24.39 15.97
CA LYS A 227 2.49 -24.37 17.43
C LYS A 227 1.06 -24.25 17.95
N PRO A 228 0.69 -25.02 18.97
CA PRO A 228 -0.60 -24.84 19.65
C PRO A 228 -0.76 -23.41 20.13
N MET A 229 -1.95 -22.85 19.96
CA MET A 229 -2.26 -21.46 20.31
C MET A 229 -3.16 -21.42 21.53
N SER A 230 -2.92 -20.47 22.44
CA SER A 230 -3.88 -20.09 23.46
C SER A 230 -5.10 -19.40 22.82
N LEU A 231 -6.22 -19.35 23.54
CA LEU A 231 -7.43 -18.64 23.07
C LEU A 231 -7.14 -17.15 22.80
N ILE A 232 -6.28 -16.53 23.61
CA ILE A 232 -5.87 -15.13 23.45
C ILE A 232 -5.08 -14.96 22.15
N GLN A 233 -4.10 -15.81 21.88
CA GLN A 233 -3.31 -15.77 20.65
C GLN A 233 -4.19 -15.97 19.40
N PHE A 234 -5.10 -16.95 19.44
CA PHE A 234 -6.06 -17.17 18.37
C PHE A 234 -6.94 -15.93 18.14
N SER A 235 -7.48 -15.34 19.21
CA SER A 235 -8.29 -14.12 19.12
C SER A 235 -7.51 -12.94 18.51
N CYS A 236 -6.25 -12.76 18.93
CA CYS A 236 -5.37 -11.74 18.33
C CYS A 236 -5.17 -11.97 16.84
N LEU A 237 -4.96 -13.21 16.39
CA LEU A 237 -4.79 -13.52 14.97
C LEU A 237 -6.09 -13.31 14.16
N MET A 238 -7.24 -13.60 14.74
CA MET A 238 -8.55 -13.31 14.11
C MET A 238 -8.76 -11.81 13.97
N LEU A 239 -8.49 -11.01 15.00
CA LEU A 239 -8.56 -9.56 14.97
C LEU A 239 -7.54 -8.96 13.98
N ALA A 240 -6.31 -9.50 13.95
CA ALA A 240 -5.31 -9.14 12.95
C ALA A 240 -5.83 -9.40 11.51
N GLY A 241 -6.50 -10.53 11.29
CA GLY A 241 -7.09 -10.89 10.00
C GLY A 241 -8.22 -9.95 9.58
N VAL A 242 -9.11 -9.59 10.50
CA VAL A 242 -10.20 -8.62 10.24
C VAL A 242 -9.61 -7.25 9.90
N ALA A 243 -8.68 -6.75 10.72
CA ALA A 243 -8.00 -5.48 10.48
C ALA A 243 -7.24 -5.50 9.15
N ALA A 244 -6.49 -6.58 8.88
CA ALA A 244 -5.77 -6.74 7.61
C ALA A 244 -6.71 -6.70 6.40
N THR A 245 -7.87 -7.33 6.49
CA THR A 245 -8.84 -7.36 5.40
C THR A 245 -9.41 -5.97 5.15
N GLY A 246 -9.79 -5.23 6.20
CA GLY A 246 -10.21 -3.83 6.09
C GLY A 246 -9.14 -2.97 5.41
N GLY A 247 -7.89 -3.06 5.88
CA GLY A 247 -6.74 -2.38 5.29
C GLY A 247 -6.51 -2.75 3.83
N GLN A 248 -6.59 -4.04 3.49
CA GLN A 248 -6.37 -4.54 2.14
C GLN A 248 -7.43 -4.06 1.15
N PHE A 249 -8.70 -3.99 1.55
CA PHE A 249 -9.75 -3.41 0.73
C PHE A 249 -9.56 -1.91 0.55
N CYS A 250 -9.26 -1.18 1.61
CA CYS A 250 -9.02 0.25 1.56
C CYS A 250 -7.84 0.60 0.65
N ILE A 251 -6.69 -0.07 0.80
CA ILE A 251 -5.50 0.20 -0.01
C ILE A 251 -5.70 -0.20 -1.48
N THR A 252 -6.34 -1.34 -1.74
CA THR A 252 -6.65 -1.78 -3.10
C THR A 252 -7.60 -0.79 -3.78
N ALA A 253 -8.65 -0.35 -3.09
CA ALA A 253 -9.58 0.66 -3.61
C ALA A 253 -8.89 2.02 -3.83
N ALA A 254 -7.94 2.42 -2.99
CA ALA A 254 -7.19 3.64 -3.17
C ALA A 254 -6.32 3.59 -4.43
N TYR A 255 -5.49 2.56 -4.59
CA TYR A 255 -4.59 2.41 -5.74
C TYR A 255 -5.31 2.14 -7.08
N THR A 256 -6.50 1.55 -7.06
CA THR A 256 -7.31 1.41 -8.29
C THR A 256 -7.91 2.75 -8.74
N LYS A 257 -8.19 3.68 -7.80
CA LYS A 257 -8.86 4.96 -8.10
C LYS A 257 -7.89 6.11 -8.36
N ALA A 258 -6.76 6.16 -7.68
CA ALA A 258 -5.82 7.27 -7.74
C ALA A 258 -4.38 6.78 -7.97
N PRO A 259 -3.54 7.57 -8.69
CA PRO A 259 -2.13 7.24 -8.86
C PRO A 259 -1.37 7.32 -7.53
N ALA A 260 -0.38 6.42 -7.37
CA ALA A 260 0.45 6.36 -6.18
C ALA A 260 1.09 7.72 -5.82
N ARG A 261 1.48 8.53 -6.82
CA ARG A 261 2.09 9.85 -6.62
C ARG A 261 1.23 10.83 -5.82
N GLU A 262 -0.11 10.66 -5.87
CA GLU A 262 -1.05 11.58 -5.23
C GLU A 262 -1.44 11.14 -3.81
N ILE A 263 -1.44 9.84 -3.55
CA ILE A 263 -1.96 9.29 -2.30
C ILE A 263 -0.90 8.70 -1.38
N SER A 264 0.28 8.34 -1.89
CA SER A 264 1.29 7.58 -1.13
C SER A 264 1.83 8.31 0.10
N VAL A 265 1.84 9.65 0.13
CA VAL A 265 2.28 10.41 1.31
C VAL A 265 1.39 10.13 2.52
N PHE A 266 0.10 9.94 2.30
CA PHE A 266 -0.86 9.68 3.38
C PHE A 266 -0.77 8.25 3.94
N ASP A 267 -0.10 7.34 3.24
CA ASP A 267 0.15 5.99 3.71
C ASP A 267 1.12 5.94 4.92
N TYR A 268 1.92 6.99 5.10
CA TYR A 268 2.80 7.14 6.28
C TYR A 268 2.04 7.37 7.58
N THR A 269 0.75 7.70 7.55
CA THR A 269 -0.11 7.74 8.75
C THR A 269 -0.14 6.40 9.49
N GLN A 270 0.10 5.28 8.80
CA GLN A 270 0.26 3.97 9.44
C GLN A 270 1.39 3.98 10.46
N VAL A 271 2.51 4.62 10.18
CA VAL A 271 3.65 4.65 11.10
C VAL A 271 3.30 5.43 12.36
N ILE A 272 2.55 6.52 12.22
CA ILE A 272 2.08 7.33 13.37
C ILE A 272 1.16 6.46 14.25
N PHE A 273 0.18 5.78 13.65
CA PHE A 273 -0.71 4.89 14.40
C PHE A 273 0.05 3.72 15.04
N ALA A 274 1.02 3.12 14.30
CA ALA A 274 1.83 2.02 14.82
C ALA A 274 2.72 2.47 15.99
N ALA A 275 3.36 3.64 15.89
CA ALA A 275 4.16 4.21 16.97
C ALA A 275 3.31 4.49 18.21
N LEU A 276 2.12 5.07 18.05
CA LEU A 276 1.19 5.31 19.16
C LEU A 276 0.80 3.99 19.86
N LEU A 277 0.44 2.96 19.08
CA LEU A 277 0.09 1.65 19.65
C LEU A 277 1.31 0.98 20.31
N GLY A 278 2.49 1.09 19.72
CA GLY A 278 3.74 0.57 20.29
C GLY A 278 4.09 1.22 21.63
N ILE A 279 4.03 2.54 21.71
CA ILE A 279 4.31 3.30 22.96
C ILE A 279 3.28 3.00 24.03
N LEU A 280 1.98 3.04 23.68
CA LEU A 280 0.90 2.93 24.67
C LEU A 280 0.71 1.53 25.22
N PHE A 281 0.94 0.49 24.43
CA PHE A 281 0.58 -0.88 24.78
C PHE A 281 1.74 -1.88 24.80
N LEU A 282 2.85 -1.59 24.10
CA LEU A 282 3.99 -2.52 23.98
C LEU A 282 5.27 -1.99 24.65
N SER A 283 5.23 -0.77 25.20
CA SER A 283 6.41 -0.09 25.78
C SER A 283 7.58 0.05 24.76
N GLU A 284 7.28 0.10 23.47
CA GLU A 284 8.25 0.25 22.41
C GLU A 284 8.45 1.74 22.08
N VAL A 285 9.55 2.32 22.53
CA VAL A 285 9.91 3.72 22.23
C VAL A 285 10.98 3.73 21.15
N PRO A 286 10.70 4.31 19.95
CA PRO A 286 11.71 4.46 18.91
C PRO A 286 12.88 5.30 19.41
N ASP A 287 14.11 4.93 19.07
CA ASP A 287 15.29 5.70 19.45
C ASP A 287 15.49 6.91 18.53
N GLY A 288 16.45 7.80 18.90
CA GLY A 288 16.69 9.06 18.19
C GLY A 288 17.08 8.87 16.71
N PHE A 289 17.83 7.82 16.38
CA PHE A 289 18.19 7.51 14.98
C PHE A 289 16.99 7.06 14.17
N SER A 290 16.13 6.20 14.72
CA SER A 290 14.88 5.78 14.08
C SER A 290 13.97 6.98 13.83
N VAL A 291 13.82 7.88 14.83
CA VAL A 291 13.02 9.10 14.69
C VAL A 291 13.58 10.02 13.59
N LEU A 292 14.90 10.18 13.50
CA LEU A 292 15.53 10.93 12.42
C LEU A 292 15.23 10.32 11.04
N GLY A 293 15.34 8.99 10.93
CA GLY A 293 14.97 8.26 9.72
C GLY A 293 13.51 8.47 9.31
N TYR A 294 12.57 8.48 10.26
CA TYR A 294 11.15 8.78 10.02
C TYR A 294 10.98 10.18 9.44
N PHE A 295 11.63 11.20 10.03
CA PHE A 295 11.56 12.57 9.53
C PHE A 295 12.10 12.70 8.10
N ILE A 296 13.21 12.03 7.78
CA ILE A 296 13.80 12.04 6.43
C ILE A 296 12.82 11.42 5.43
N ILE A 297 12.28 10.21 5.71
CA ILE A 297 11.40 9.49 4.78
C ILE A 297 10.07 10.24 4.60
N ILE A 298 9.43 10.64 5.70
CA ILE A 298 8.14 11.35 5.66
C ILE A 298 8.31 12.73 5.01
N GLY A 299 9.35 13.48 5.40
CA GLY A 299 9.65 14.79 4.82
C GLY A 299 9.90 14.71 3.32
N THR A 300 10.66 13.71 2.88
CA THR A 300 10.89 13.44 1.44
C THR A 300 9.60 13.12 0.70
N ALA A 301 8.72 12.30 1.31
CA ALA A 301 7.44 11.94 0.71
C ALA A 301 6.52 13.16 0.57
N ILE A 302 6.46 14.02 1.60
CA ILE A 302 5.68 15.27 1.60
C ILE A 302 6.23 16.24 0.54
N ALA A 303 7.54 16.45 0.50
CA ALA A 303 8.20 17.35 -0.46
C ALA A 303 7.93 16.90 -1.91
N LYS A 304 8.07 15.61 -2.18
CA LYS A 304 7.75 15.02 -3.49
C LYS A 304 6.28 15.21 -3.86
N TRP A 305 5.36 14.96 -2.92
CA TRP A 305 3.92 15.12 -3.14
C TRP A 305 3.55 16.56 -3.47
N GLU A 306 4.06 17.53 -2.69
CA GLU A 306 3.81 18.96 -2.91
C GLU A 306 4.39 19.43 -4.25
N TYR A 307 5.57 18.96 -4.64
CA TYR A 307 6.16 19.25 -5.93
C TYR A 307 5.27 18.76 -7.09
N ASN A 308 4.81 17.52 -7.04
CA ASN A 308 3.94 16.96 -8.06
C ASN A 308 2.60 17.72 -8.13
N ARG A 309 2.04 18.09 -6.99
CA ARG A 309 0.82 18.90 -6.90
C ARG A 309 0.99 20.26 -7.60
N ARG A 310 2.11 20.93 -7.37
CA ARG A 310 2.40 22.25 -8.02
C ARG A 310 2.56 22.13 -9.54
N ILE A 311 3.13 21.06 -10.04
CA ILE A 311 3.24 20.81 -11.48
C ILE A 311 1.85 20.60 -12.10
N ASP A 312 1.01 19.80 -11.47
CA ASP A 312 -0.32 19.49 -11.98
C ASP A 312 -1.18 20.77 -12.03
N VAL A 313 -1.15 21.62 -10.99
CA VAL A 313 -1.82 22.93 -10.97
C VAL A 313 -1.30 23.86 -12.09
N LYS A 314 0.02 23.91 -12.33
CA LYS A 314 0.58 24.72 -13.43
C LYS A 314 0.13 24.24 -14.80
N LYS A 315 -0.01 22.94 -15.02
CA LYS A 315 -0.52 22.39 -16.28
C LYS A 315 -1.98 22.75 -16.51
N GLU A 316 -2.79 22.76 -15.44
CA GLU A 316 -4.20 23.18 -15.50
C GLU A 316 -4.38 24.67 -15.82
N GLN A 317 -3.43 25.53 -15.43
CA GLN A 317 -3.47 26.98 -15.72
C GLN A 317 -3.03 27.35 -17.14
N VAL A 318 -2.32 26.47 -17.85
CA VAL A 318 -1.79 26.71 -19.22
C VAL A 318 -2.75 26.19 -20.30
N VAL A 319 -3.74 25.41 -19.95
CA VAL A 319 -4.83 24.94 -20.84
C VAL A 319 -6.07 25.82 -20.67
#